data_aac6088abb12787c4c3f0d35ecd6c763
#
_entry.id   aac6088abb12787c4c3f0d35ecd6c763
#
_cell.length_a   1.000
_cell.length_b   1.000
_cell.length_c   1.000
_cell.angle_alpha   90.00
_cell.angle_beta   90.00
_cell.angle_gamma   90.00
#
_symmetry.space_group_name_H-M   'P 1'
#
loop_
_entity.id
_entity.type
_entity.pdbx_description
1 polymer ?
#
loop_
_entity_poly.entity_id
_entity_poly.type
_entity_poly.pdbx_seq_one_letter_code
_entity_poly.pdbx_strand_id
1 'polypeptide(L)'
;TRKEVPVPVKIVESTMTEQAKAVADYWQAAANDKNAVERFAPEGGEILAAAVVTEEGNYDYALPATTDMIWDFMGQFYRYGGGVLSNAISWKVDYEEMGVEFRSFTDSQGIDRQYLVYIPEAYRGSGEQLPVVIAYHGASTSMRNFFENTLWYNIADEEGIMLVFPESTLVPVPPTLGGGEANPTAYRALWQVEDPELRYTDVVYAEDLLDQLIAVYPQVDQGRIYCTGHSMGCMMTHYLGSAEVSHRFAAMGATSGPLMAREETGSQTVPMFMTMAQYDMWSYDLNQDDTMTTQAVDMWLVRNGLADASNVVEGRKTGATETYVEGRYNNSVWENEDGIPLFRYAWVTGKDHVNLPAENQLLWDEWFSQITLDTETGVRAYQGQAIG
;
A
#
# COMPACT_ATOMS: atom_id res chain seq x y z
N THR A 1 26.33 -3.54 -4.32
CA THR A 1 26.42 -4.93 -4.80
C THR A 1 25.01 -5.49 -4.86
N ARG A 2 24.51 -5.82 -6.08
CA ARG A 2 23.22 -6.52 -6.24
C ARG A 2 23.27 -7.80 -5.42
N LYS A 3 22.38 -7.95 -4.46
CA LYS A 3 22.16 -9.24 -3.81
C LYS A 3 21.54 -10.17 -4.85
N GLU A 4 22.25 -11.23 -5.21
CA GLU A 4 21.69 -12.30 -6.02
C GLU A 4 20.61 -13.00 -5.18
N VAL A 5 19.40 -13.11 -5.72
CA VAL A 5 18.28 -13.77 -5.06
C VAL A 5 18.01 -15.07 -5.81
N PRO A 6 17.99 -16.24 -5.14
CA PRO A 6 17.65 -17.49 -5.79
C PRO A 6 16.23 -17.45 -6.34
N VAL A 7 16.04 -18.00 -7.51
CA VAL A 7 14.74 -18.08 -8.16
C VAL A 7 14.44 -19.57 -8.40
N PRO A 8 13.35 -20.10 -7.83
CA PRO A 8 12.90 -21.46 -8.14
C PRO A 8 12.52 -21.55 -9.62
N VAL A 9 12.87 -22.63 -10.26
CA VAL A 9 12.59 -22.86 -11.68
C VAL A 9 11.91 -24.20 -11.85
N LYS A 10 10.75 -24.20 -12.52
CA LYS A 10 10.10 -25.42 -13.02
C LYS A 10 10.10 -25.36 -14.55
N ILE A 11 10.65 -26.39 -15.18
CA ILE A 11 10.67 -26.56 -16.64
C ILE A 11 9.62 -27.59 -16.99
N VAL A 12 8.69 -27.20 -17.85
CA VAL A 12 7.60 -28.03 -18.31
C VAL A 12 7.64 -28.02 -19.84
N GLU A 13 7.73 -29.19 -20.43
CA GLU A 13 7.84 -29.35 -21.87
C GLU A 13 6.96 -30.52 -22.33
N SER A 14 6.18 -30.34 -23.38
CA SER A 14 5.32 -31.40 -23.93
C SER A 14 6.14 -32.56 -24.53
N THR A 15 7.34 -32.26 -24.99
CA THR A 15 8.34 -33.24 -25.42
C THR A 15 9.69 -32.78 -24.94
N MET A 16 10.38 -33.57 -24.14
CA MET A 16 11.68 -33.22 -23.59
C MET A 16 12.74 -33.18 -24.69
N THR A 17 12.97 -32.01 -25.25
CA THR A 17 13.97 -31.77 -26.30
C THR A 17 15.39 -31.71 -25.70
N GLU A 18 16.43 -31.87 -26.57
CA GLU A 18 17.81 -31.68 -26.12
C GLU A 18 18.07 -30.28 -25.57
N GLN A 19 17.36 -29.27 -26.10
CA GLN A 19 17.44 -27.89 -25.57
C GLN A 19 16.82 -27.77 -24.20
N ALA A 20 15.63 -28.35 -23.97
CA ALA A 20 14.98 -28.33 -22.67
C ALA A 20 15.83 -29.08 -21.63
N LYS A 21 16.44 -30.20 -21.99
CA LYS A 21 17.38 -30.93 -21.14
C LYS A 21 18.61 -30.08 -20.80
N ALA A 22 19.21 -29.42 -21.78
CA ALA A 22 20.39 -28.56 -21.56
C ALA A 22 20.05 -27.39 -20.60
N VAL A 23 18.85 -26.80 -20.69
CA VAL A 23 18.37 -25.77 -19.75
C VAL A 23 18.16 -26.34 -18.38
N ALA A 24 17.55 -27.53 -18.27
CA ALA A 24 17.34 -28.20 -16.99
C ALA A 24 18.68 -28.54 -16.30
N ASP A 25 19.63 -29.07 -17.05
CA ASP A 25 20.99 -29.40 -16.57
C ASP A 25 21.73 -28.16 -16.05
N TYR A 26 21.61 -27.04 -16.77
CA TYR A 26 22.17 -25.76 -16.34
C TYR A 26 21.62 -25.30 -14.98
N TRP A 27 20.29 -25.28 -14.83
CA TRP A 27 19.66 -24.87 -13.60
C TRP A 27 19.93 -25.85 -12.44
N GLN A 28 19.97 -27.16 -12.75
CA GLN A 28 20.30 -28.19 -11.76
C GLN A 28 21.75 -28.03 -11.27
N ALA A 29 22.69 -27.71 -12.16
CA ALA A 29 24.06 -27.42 -11.79
C ALA A 29 24.18 -26.17 -10.93
N ALA A 30 23.44 -25.11 -11.27
CA ALA A 30 23.37 -23.89 -10.50
C ALA A 30 22.75 -24.12 -9.10
N ALA A 31 21.72 -24.96 -9.00
CA ALA A 31 21.08 -25.33 -7.73
C ALA A 31 22.00 -26.15 -6.81
N ASN A 32 22.90 -26.93 -7.38
CA ASN A 32 23.88 -27.74 -6.64
C ASN A 32 25.15 -26.99 -6.22
N ASP A 33 25.30 -25.71 -6.61
CA ASP A 33 26.41 -24.89 -6.15
C ASP A 33 26.29 -24.60 -4.64
N LYS A 34 27.14 -25.26 -3.84
CA LYS A 34 27.15 -25.12 -2.40
C LYS A 34 27.35 -23.67 -1.92
N ASN A 35 28.11 -22.87 -2.65
CA ASN A 35 28.32 -21.47 -2.31
C ASN A 35 27.07 -20.61 -2.55
N ALA A 36 26.28 -20.95 -3.55
CA ALA A 36 24.97 -20.32 -3.78
C ALA A 36 23.97 -20.75 -2.69
N VAL A 37 23.99 -22.04 -2.33
CA VAL A 37 23.13 -22.66 -1.31
C VAL A 37 23.37 -22.07 0.08
N GLU A 38 24.63 -22.00 0.54
CA GLU A 38 24.97 -21.45 1.87
C GLU A 38 24.64 -19.95 1.99
N ARG A 39 24.66 -19.23 0.87
CA ARG A 39 24.42 -17.79 0.82
C ARG A 39 22.94 -17.42 0.90
N PHE A 40 22.07 -18.33 0.51
CA PHE A 40 20.63 -18.05 0.28
C PHE A 40 19.68 -18.95 1.08
N ALA A 41 20.19 -19.88 1.88
CA ALA A 41 19.35 -20.66 2.78
C ALA A 41 18.72 -19.73 3.83
N PRO A 42 17.39 -19.60 3.91
CA PRO A 42 16.77 -18.89 5.01
C PRO A 42 17.10 -19.61 6.32
N GLU A 43 17.29 -18.87 7.42
CA GLU A 43 17.53 -19.45 8.74
C GLU A 43 16.42 -20.47 9.05
N GLY A 44 16.78 -21.75 9.08
CA GLY A 44 15.88 -22.87 9.40
C GLY A 44 15.03 -23.40 8.25
N GLY A 45 15.20 -22.92 7.01
CA GLY A 45 14.42 -23.32 5.84
C GLY A 45 15.10 -24.33 4.90
N GLU A 46 14.30 -25.04 4.10
CA GLU A 46 14.79 -25.86 3.02
C GLU A 46 15.42 -25.00 1.91
N ILE A 47 16.41 -25.55 1.23
CA ILE A 47 17.18 -24.87 0.21
C ILE A 47 16.33 -24.70 -1.05
N LEU A 48 15.83 -23.51 -1.29
CA LEU A 48 15.00 -23.17 -2.45
C LEU A 48 15.70 -23.38 -3.80
N ALA A 49 17.04 -23.35 -3.81
CA ALA A 49 17.84 -23.62 -5.00
C ALA A 49 17.72 -25.07 -5.53
N ALA A 50 17.18 -26.00 -4.77
CA ALA A 50 16.97 -27.39 -5.18
C ALA A 50 15.65 -27.63 -5.93
N ALA A 51 14.81 -26.62 -6.10
CA ALA A 51 13.52 -26.75 -6.78
C ALA A 51 13.64 -26.63 -8.31
N VAL A 52 14.48 -27.46 -8.93
CA VAL A 52 14.43 -27.67 -10.37
C VAL A 52 13.70 -28.98 -10.64
N VAL A 53 12.50 -28.87 -11.19
CA VAL A 53 11.66 -30.02 -11.52
C VAL A 53 11.54 -30.06 -13.04
N THR A 54 11.84 -31.22 -13.62
CA THR A 54 11.60 -31.50 -15.04
C THR A 54 10.49 -32.52 -15.17
N GLU A 55 9.48 -32.19 -15.93
CA GLU A 55 8.36 -33.09 -16.22
C GLU A 55 8.15 -33.22 -17.71
N GLU A 56 7.84 -34.44 -18.17
CA GLU A 56 7.51 -34.73 -19.55
C GLU A 56 6.04 -35.13 -19.64
N GLY A 57 5.30 -34.53 -20.56
CA GLY A 57 3.87 -34.78 -20.69
C GLY A 57 3.21 -33.91 -21.74
N ASN A 58 1.92 -33.98 -21.84
CA ASN A 58 1.13 -33.12 -22.74
C ASN A 58 0.70 -31.86 -21.99
N TYR A 59 1.52 -30.82 -22.08
CA TYR A 59 1.31 -29.55 -21.43
C TYR A 59 0.99 -28.45 -22.45
N ASP A 60 -0.24 -28.04 -22.48
CA ASP A 60 -0.69 -26.87 -23.21
C ASP A 60 -1.13 -25.82 -22.17
N TYR A 61 -0.56 -24.62 -22.25
CA TYR A 61 -0.88 -23.51 -21.32
C TYR A 61 -2.37 -23.12 -21.37
N ALA A 62 -3.08 -23.48 -22.43
CA ALA A 62 -4.53 -23.28 -22.53
C ALA A 62 -5.35 -24.33 -21.77
N LEU A 63 -4.73 -25.41 -21.27
CA LEU A 63 -5.41 -26.42 -20.49
C LEU A 63 -5.44 -26.04 -18.99
N PRO A 64 -6.60 -26.12 -18.34
CA PRO A 64 -6.71 -25.85 -16.88
C PRO A 64 -5.71 -26.67 -16.05
N ALA A 65 -5.53 -27.95 -16.36
CA ALA A 65 -4.59 -28.82 -15.64
C ALA A 65 -3.13 -28.32 -15.72
N THR A 66 -2.71 -27.74 -16.84
CA THR A 66 -1.37 -27.13 -16.97
C THR A 66 -1.26 -25.86 -16.14
N THR A 67 -2.30 -25.04 -16.15
CA THR A 67 -2.36 -23.82 -15.35
C THR A 67 -2.34 -24.15 -13.86
N ASP A 68 -3.10 -25.13 -13.43
CA ASP A 68 -3.14 -25.59 -12.03
C ASP A 68 -1.76 -26.09 -11.59
N MET A 69 -1.10 -26.92 -12.40
CA MET A 69 0.24 -27.43 -12.11
C MET A 69 1.29 -26.31 -12.03
N ILE A 70 1.22 -25.32 -12.90
CA ILE A 70 2.10 -24.13 -12.84
C ILE A 70 1.84 -23.36 -11.56
N TRP A 71 0.56 -23.15 -11.23
CA TRP A 71 0.16 -22.45 -10.03
C TRP A 71 0.56 -23.19 -8.76
N ASP A 72 0.35 -24.50 -8.70
CA ASP A 72 0.76 -25.33 -7.56
C ASP A 72 2.26 -25.23 -7.27
N PHE A 73 3.06 -25.07 -8.32
CA PHE A 73 4.49 -24.81 -8.14
C PHE A 73 4.77 -23.36 -7.73
N MET A 74 4.29 -22.38 -8.50
CA MET A 74 4.58 -20.96 -8.26
C MET A 74 3.98 -20.47 -6.95
N GLY A 75 2.80 -20.94 -6.59
CA GLY A 75 2.10 -20.59 -5.37
C GLY A 75 2.79 -21.02 -4.07
N GLN A 76 3.82 -21.85 -4.15
CA GLN A 76 4.63 -22.24 -2.99
C GLN A 76 5.67 -21.18 -2.60
N PHE A 77 5.87 -20.15 -3.44
CA PHE A 77 6.92 -19.17 -3.23
C PHE A 77 6.37 -17.77 -3.22
N TYR A 78 6.85 -16.94 -2.33
CA TYR A 78 6.61 -15.51 -2.36
C TYR A 78 7.88 -14.75 -2.05
N ARG A 79 7.95 -13.52 -2.50
CA ARG A 79 9.08 -12.65 -2.29
C ARG A 79 8.75 -11.66 -1.18
N TYR A 80 9.33 -11.87 -0.01
CA TYR A 80 9.21 -10.97 1.11
C TYR A 80 10.09 -9.73 0.93
N GLY A 81 9.80 -8.65 1.67
CA GLY A 81 10.58 -7.41 1.64
C GLY A 81 12.09 -7.63 1.68
N GLY A 82 12.83 -6.80 0.95
CA GLY A 82 14.29 -6.95 0.84
C GLY A 82 14.77 -8.02 -0.15
N GLY A 83 13.86 -8.68 -0.87
CA GLY A 83 14.21 -9.63 -1.94
C GLY A 83 14.48 -11.05 -1.46
N VAL A 84 14.11 -11.40 -0.24
CA VAL A 84 14.19 -12.76 0.28
C VAL A 84 13.04 -13.58 -0.30
N LEU A 85 13.34 -14.69 -0.96
CA LEU A 85 12.35 -15.71 -1.33
C LEU A 85 12.03 -16.57 -0.11
N SER A 86 10.76 -16.75 0.16
CA SER A 86 10.26 -17.69 1.15
C SER A 86 9.34 -18.71 0.47
N ASN A 87 9.28 -19.93 0.99
CA ASN A 87 8.25 -20.86 0.61
C ASN A 87 6.98 -20.49 1.36
N ALA A 88 6.14 -19.71 0.73
CA ALA A 88 4.81 -19.43 1.26
C ALA A 88 3.96 -20.66 1.12
N ILE A 89 3.46 -21.08 2.21
CA ILE A 89 2.60 -22.24 2.27
C ILE A 89 1.14 -21.90 1.97
N SER A 90 0.77 -20.65 1.96
CA SER A 90 -0.62 -20.26 1.73
C SER A 90 -0.74 -18.83 1.20
N TRP A 91 -1.17 -18.70 -0.04
CA TRP A 91 -1.80 -17.49 -0.58
C TRP A 91 -3.27 -17.38 -0.13
N LYS A 92 -3.76 -18.42 0.51
CA LYS A 92 -5.14 -18.47 0.95
C LYS A 92 -5.21 -17.98 2.37
N VAL A 93 -5.55 -16.71 2.50
CA VAL A 93 -5.92 -16.13 3.78
C VAL A 93 -7.18 -16.84 4.27
N ASP A 94 -7.08 -17.55 5.36
CA ASP A 94 -8.24 -18.07 6.06
C ASP A 94 -8.79 -16.99 6.99
N TYR A 95 -9.77 -16.25 6.51
CA TYR A 95 -10.36 -15.14 7.23
C TYR A 95 -10.99 -15.55 8.56
N GLU A 96 -11.55 -16.76 8.63
CA GLU A 96 -12.17 -17.27 9.86
C GLU A 96 -11.11 -17.62 10.90
N GLU A 97 -10.05 -18.33 10.49
CA GLU A 97 -8.92 -18.67 11.34
C GLU A 97 -8.21 -17.40 11.85
N MET A 98 -7.99 -16.44 10.99
CA MET A 98 -7.42 -15.15 11.37
C MET A 98 -8.37 -14.29 12.20
N GLY A 99 -9.66 -14.63 12.27
CA GLY A 99 -10.67 -13.83 12.96
C GLY A 99 -10.93 -12.48 12.32
N VAL A 100 -10.86 -12.44 10.99
CA VAL A 100 -11.20 -11.24 10.22
C VAL A 100 -12.70 -11.01 10.24
N GLU A 101 -13.11 -9.79 10.51
CA GLU A 101 -14.51 -9.40 10.57
C GLU A 101 -14.92 -8.66 9.29
N PHE A 102 -15.98 -9.13 8.64
CA PHE A 102 -16.65 -8.39 7.57
C PHE A 102 -17.84 -7.66 8.14
N ARG A 103 -17.85 -6.35 8.01
CA ARG A 103 -18.84 -5.44 8.60
C ARG A 103 -19.54 -4.63 7.54
N SER A 104 -20.76 -4.19 7.86
CA SER A 104 -21.52 -3.25 7.04
C SER A 104 -22.31 -2.31 7.91
N PHE A 105 -22.56 -1.12 7.38
CA PHE A 105 -23.48 -0.15 7.95
C PHE A 105 -24.06 0.73 6.83
N THR A 106 -25.17 1.39 7.11
CA THR A 106 -25.72 2.41 6.21
C THR A 106 -25.16 3.77 6.64
N ASP A 107 -24.46 4.47 5.74
CA ASP A 107 -23.90 5.78 6.04
C ASP A 107 -24.99 6.88 6.18
N SER A 108 -24.60 8.07 6.60
CA SER A 108 -25.53 9.19 6.81
C SER A 108 -26.21 9.68 5.54
N GLN A 109 -25.70 9.27 4.37
CA GLN A 109 -26.30 9.52 3.07
C GLN A 109 -27.30 8.44 2.65
N GLY A 110 -27.45 7.38 3.44
CA GLY A 110 -28.31 6.24 3.16
C GLY A 110 -27.70 5.21 2.21
N ILE A 111 -26.39 5.19 2.06
CA ILE A 111 -25.66 4.23 1.23
C ILE A 111 -25.15 3.10 2.12
N ASP A 112 -25.37 1.85 1.69
CA ASP A 112 -24.84 0.68 2.37
C ASP A 112 -23.33 0.55 2.08
N ARG A 113 -22.55 0.59 3.15
CA ARG A 113 -21.08 0.53 3.12
C ARG A 113 -20.59 -0.76 3.75
N GLN A 114 -19.47 -1.25 3.24
CA GLN A 114 -18.81 -2.47 3.74
C GLN A 114 -17.36 -2.17 4.09
N TYR A 115 -16.85 -2.87 5.09
CA TYR A 115 -15.45 -2.81 5.47
C TYR A 115 -15.01 -4.10 6.15
N LEU A 116 -13.72 -4.36 6.10
CA LEU A 116 -13.07 -5.47 6.78
C LEU A 116 -12.31 -4.92 7.97
N VAL A 117 -12.37 -5.63 9.10
CA VAL A 117 -11.59 -5.32 10.31
C VAL A 117 -10.73 -6.53 10.67
N TYR A 118 -9.48 -6.27 10.99
CA TYR A 118 -8.57 -7.23 11.56
C TYR A 118 -7.98 -6.70 12.86
N ILE A 119 -8.14 -7.47 13.94
CA ILE A 119 -7.50 -7.23 15.23
C ILE A 119 -6.65 -8.46 15.53
N PRO A 120 -5.34 -8.32 15.76
CA PRO A 120 -4.48 -9.46 16.09
C PRO A 120 -5.01 -10.25 17.28
N GLU A 121 -4.86 -11.58 17.25
CA GLU A 121 -5.43 -12.47 18.25
C GLU A 121 -5.00 -12.11 19.68
N ALA A 122 -3.75 -11.72 19.87
CA ALA A 122 -3.21 -11.34 21.16
C ALA A 122 -3.91 -10.15 21.82
N TYR A 123 -4.57 -9.30 21.02
CA TYR A 123 -5.21 -8.06 21.48
C TYR A 123 -6.74 -8.13 21.50
N ARG A 124 -7.34 -9.22 21.00
CA ARG A 124 -8.79 -9.42 21.06
C ARG A 124 -9.25 -9.53 22.48
N GLY A 125 -10.07 -8.56 22.92
CA GLY A 125 -10.58 -8.53 24.29
C GLY A 125 -9.55 -8.19 25.36
N SER A 126 -8.36 -7.74 25.02
CA SER A 126 -7.34 -7.32 25.98
C SER A 126 -7.73 -6.05 26.75
N GLY A 127 -8.59 -5.20 26.18
CA GLY A 127 -8.90 -3.87 26.70
C GLY A 127 -7.83 -2.82 26.40
N GLU A 128 -6.76 -3.19 25.71
CA GLU A 128 -5.73 -2.26 25.27
C GLU A 128 -6.22 -1.39 24.12
N GLN A 129 -5.76 -0.15 24.09
CA GLN A 129 -6.02 0.77 22.98
C GLN A 129 -4.99 0.57 21.88
N LEU A 130 -5.46 0.33 20.66
CA LEU A 130 -4.63 0.01 19.51
C LEU A 130 -4.60 1.17 18.51
N PRO A 131 -3.45 1.46 17.92
CA PRO A 131 -3.41 2.29 16.73
C PRO A 131 -4.22 1.64 15.61
N VAL A 132 -4.79 2.47 14.75
CA VAL A 132 -5.64 2.02 13.63
C VAL A 132 -5.02 2.45 12.32
N VAL A 133 -4.88 1.52 11.38
CA VAL A 133 -4.52 1.83 9.99
C VAL A 133 -5.72 1.56 9.10
N ILE A 134 -6.22 2.61 8.45
CA ILE A 134 -7.30 2.52 7.45
C ILE A 134 -6.64 2.51 6.07
N ALA A 135 -6.81 1.41 5.33
CA ALA A 135 -6.13 1.17 4.06
C ALA A 135 -7.12 1.09 2.89
N TYR A 136 -7.06 2.05 1.97
CA TYR A 136 -7.93 2.18 0.81
C TYR A 136 -7.36 1.46 -0.41
N HIS A 137 -8.14 0.56 -0.99
CA HIS A 137 -7.73 -0.24 -2.16
C HIS A 137 -7.71 0.56 -3.46
N GLY A 138 -7.03 0.03 -4.48
CA GLY A 138 -6.98 0.61 -5.82
C GLY A 138 -8.26 0.40 -6.63
N ALA A 139 -8.35 1.04 -7.79
CA ALA A 139 -9.47 0.90 -8.71
C ALA A 139 -9.69 -0.55 -9.15
N SER A 140 -10.96 -0.97 -9.24
CA SER A 140 -11.35 -2.29 -9.73
C SER A 140 -10.81 -3.47 -8.92
N THR A 141 -10.42 -3.24 -7.66
CA THR A 141 -10.07 -4.27 -6.70
C THR A 141 -11.07 -4.29 -5.54
N SER A 142 -10.75 -4.89 -4.43
CA SER A 142 -11.63 -4.99 -3.26
C SER A 142 -10.86 -4.91 -1.96
N MET A 143 -11.56 -4.69 -0.85
CA MET A 143 -11.01 -4.75 0.50
C MET A 143 -10.31 -6.08 0.77
N ARG A 144 -10.87 -7.21 0.27
CA ARG A 144 -10.29 -8.56 0.43
C ARG A 144 -8.97 -8.68 -0.29
N ASN A 145 -8.96 -8.33 -1.58
CA ASN A 145 -7.75 -8.40 -2.40
C ASN A 145 -6.64 -7.51 -1.83
N PHE A 146 -7.01 -6.31 -1.35
CA PHE A 146 -6.03 -5.38 -0.78
C PHE A 146 -5.50 -5.87 0.57
N PHE A 147 -6.34 -6.41 1.44
CA PHE A 147 -5.93 -7.06 2.68
C PHE A 147 -4.91 -8.18 2.43
N GLU A 148 -5.22 -9.08 1.47
CA GLU A 148 -4.38 -10.22 1.13
C GLU A 148 -3.01 -9.81 0.56
N ASN A 149 -2.97 -8.79 -0.30
CA ASN A 149 -1.76 -8.44 -1.04
C ASN A 149 -0.83 -7.46 -0.31
N THR A 150 -1.35 -6.65 0.60
CA THR A 150 -0.54 -5.66 1.31
C THR A 150 0.28 -6.24 2.45
N LEU A 151 -0.12 -7.40 2.96
CA LEU A 151 0.48 -8.06 4.12
C LEU A 151 0.55 -7.17 5.38
N TRP A 152 -0.32 -6.16 5.49
CA TRP A 152 -0.43 -5.33 6.67
C TRP A 152 -0.69 -6.15 7.95
N TYR A 153 -1.37 -7.30 7.82
CA TYR A 153 -1.66 -8.17 8.96
C TYR A 153 -0.40 -8.71 9.65
N ASN A 154 0.71 -8.91 8.93
CA ASN A 154 1.97 -9.30 9.55
C ASN A 154 2.50 -8.18 10.48
N ILE A 155 2.47 -6.93 10.00
CA ILE A 155 2.87 -5.77 10.80
C ILE A 155 1.91 -5.59 11.99
N ALA A 156 0.62 -5.81 11.74
CA ALA A 156 -0.38 -5.71 12.79
C ALA A 156 -0.16 -6.72 13.92
N ASP A 157 0.20 -7.97 13.58
CA ASP A 157 0.50 -9.02 14.56
C ASP A 157 1.73 -8.70 15.41
N GLU A 158 2.76 -8.10 14.79
CA GLU A 158 4.01 -7.73 15.46
C GLU A 158 3.84 -6.49 16.34
N GLU A 159 3.08 -5.50 15.88
CA GLU A 159 3.05 -4.16 16.47
C GLU A 159 1.75 -3.85 17.25
N GLY A 160 0.75 -4.73 17.19
CA GLY A 160 -0.53 -4.51 17.86
C GLY A 160 -1.38 -3.43 17.18
N ILE A 161 -1.62 -3.57 15.88
CA ILE A 161 -2.38 -2.60 15.08
C ILE A 161 -3.75 -3.17 14.73
N MET A 162 -4.79 -2.38 14.90
CA MET A 162 -6.09 -2.66 14.30
C MET A 162 -6.09 -2.20 12.85
N LEU A 163 -6.43 -3.10 11.93
CA LEU A 163 -6.51 -2.81 10.50
C LEU A 163 -7.95 -2.66 10.06
N VAL A 164 -8.20 -1.69 9.19
CA VAL A 164 -9.49 -1.44 8.57
C VAL A 164 -9.33 -1.28 7.07
N PHE A 165 -10.06 -2.08 6.30
CA PHE A 165 -10.06 -2.01 4.85
C PHE A 165 -11.47 -1.69 4.37
N PRO A 166 -11.75 -0.43 4.03
CA PRO A 166 -13.04 -0.04 3.46
C PRO A 166 -13.23 -0.62 2.06
N GLU A 167 -14.48 -0.91 1.68
CA GLU A 167 -14.87 -1.28 0.32
C GLU A 167 -15.44 -0.07 -0.42
N SER A 168 -14.99 0.16 -1.64
CA SER A 168 -15.58 1.17 -2.51
C SER A 168 -16.92 0.71 -3.09
N THR A 169 -17.68 1.64 -3.62
CA THR A 169 -18.95 1.30 -4.29
C THR A 169 -18.74 0.99 -5.76
N LEU A 170 -19.67 0.19 -6.33
CA LEU A 170 -19.77 0.00 -7.77
C LEU A 170 -20.42 1.24 -8.40
N VAL A 171 -19.66 1.94 -9.21
CA VAL A 171 -20.11 3.16 -9.89
C VAL A 171 -19.95 3.05 -11.40
N PRO A 172 -20.72 3.83 -12.18
CA PRO A 172 -20.47 3.94 -13.60
C PRO A 172 -19.03 4.35 -13.88
N VAL A 173 -18.39 3.67 -14.82
CA VAL A 173 -17.01 4.01 -15.19
C VAL A 173 -16.98 5.35 -15.89
N PRO A 174 -16.19 6.33 -15.43
CA PRO A 174 -16.09 7.64 -16.07
C PRO A 174 -15.45 7.55 -17.47
N PRO A 175 -15.68 8.51 -18.35
CA PRO A 175 -15.09 8.53 -19.69
C PRO A 175 -13.57 8.46 -19.69
N THR A 176 -12.92 9.06 -18.71
CA THR A 176 -11.46 9.02 -18.48
C THR A 176 -10.90 7.62 -18.31
N LEU A 177 -11.73 6.68 -17.83
CA LEU A 177 -11.40 5.26 -17.65
C LEU A 177 -12.07 4.33 -18.66
N GLY A 178 -12.59 4.88 -19.76
CA GLY A 178 -13.19 4.14 -20.86
C GLY A 178 -14.66 3.80 -20.68
N GLY A 179 -15.38 4.53 -19.84
CA GLY A 179 -16.82 4.45 -19.63
C GLY A 179 -17.59 5.56 -20.38
N GLY A 180 -18.69 6.02 -19.80
CA GLY A 180 -19.56 7.07 -20.33
C GLY A 180 -20.39 6.60 -21.52
N GLU A 181 -20.67 7.49 -22.47
CA GLU A 181 -21.51 7.18 -23.64
C GLU A 181 -20.98 6.04 -24.51
N ALA A 182 -19.63 5.84 -24.53
CA ALA A 182 -19.00 4.75 -25.26
C ALA A 182 -19.26 3.37 -24.61
N ASN A 183 -19.48 3.33 -23.31
CA ASN A 183 -19.77 2.10 -22.56
C ASN A 183 -20.68 2.40 -21.36
N PRO A 184 -21.97 2.69 -21.58
CA PRO A 184 -22.88 3.16 -20.55
C PRO A 184 -23.26 2.09 -19.51
N THR A 185 -22.89 0.84 -19.75
CA THR A 185 -23.16 -0.29 -18.85
C THR A 185 -21.92 -0.74 -18.06
N ALA A 186 -20.80 -0.03 -18.21
CA ALA A 186 -19.59 -0.36 -17.46
C ALA A 186 -19.68 0.18 -16.03
N TYR A 187 -19.53 -0.71 -15.06
CA TYR A 187 -19.43 -0.40 -13.63
C TYR A 187 -18.13 -0.97 -13.07
N ARG A 188 -17.51 -0.23 -12.17
CA ARG A 188 -16.32 -0.68 -11.44
C ARG A 188 -16.38 -0.27 -9.98
N ALA A 189 -15.66 -0.97 -9.13
CA ALA A 189 -15.39 -0.56 -7.76
C ALA A 189 -14.38 0.59 -7.79
N LEU A 190 -14.84 1.81 -7.52
CA LEU A 190 -14.05 3.03 -7.59
C LEU A 190 -14.36 3.94 -6.39
N TRP A 191 -13.33 4.64 -5.90
CA TRP A 191 -13.50 5.77 -4.99
C TRP A 191 -13.95 7.00 -5.77
N GLN A 192 -14.85 7.79 -5.19
CA GLN A 192 -15.44 8.96 -5.84
C GLN A 192 -14.50 10.18 -5.75
N VAL A 193 -13.32 10.07 -6.34
CA VAL A 193 -12.28 11.12 -6.28
C VAL A 193 -12.17 11.95 -7.56
N GLU A 194 -12.84 11.54 -8.64
CA GLU A 194 -12.79 12.22 -9.94
C GLU A 194 -14.04 13.05 -10.24
N ASP A 195 -15.22 12.59 -9.82
CA ASP A 195 -16.47 13.26 -10.10
C ASP A 195 -16.74 14.38 -9.08
N PRO A 196 -16.78 15.66 -9.52
CA PRO A 196 -17.02 16.78 -8.61
C PRO A 196 -18.35 16.73 -7.87
N GLU A 197 -19.36 16.04 -8.43
CA GLU A 197 -20.68 15.96 -7.81
C GLU A 197 -20.78 14.80 -6.80
N LEU A 198 -19.99 13.73 -7.01
CA LEU A 198 -20.05 12.51 -6.22
C LEU A 198 -18.91 12.38 -5.20
N ARG A 199 -17.82 13.14 -5.33
CA ARG A 199 -16.61 12.99 -4.50
C ARG A 199 -16.86 13.13 -3.01
N TYR A 200 -17.81 13.95 -2.58
CA TYR A 200 -18.18 14.08 -1.16
C TYR A 200 -18.75 12.80 -0.57
N THR A 201 -19.30 11.91 -1.40
CA THR A 201 -19.90 10.65 -0.96
C THR A 201 -18.94 9.78 -0.17
N ASP A 202 -17.68 9.71 -0.59
CA ASP A 202 -16.68 8.89 0.08
C ASP A 202 -15.95 9.62 1.21
N VAL A 203 -15.94 10.96 1.23
CA VAL A 203 -15.50 11.73 2.41
C VAL A 203 -16.48 11.52 3.57
N VAL A 204 -17.80 11.62 3.30
CA VAL A 204 -18.84 11.34 4.31
C VAL A 204 -18.74 9.88 4.77
N TYR A 205 -18.53 8.94 3.85
CA TYR A 205 -18.28 7.55 4.24
C TYR A 205 -17.08 7.42 5.19
N ALA A 206 -15.97 8.11 4.92
CA ALA A 206 -14.80 8.05 5.80
C ALA A 206 -15.07 8.63 7.19
N GLU A 207 -15.84 9.72 7.29
CA GLU A 207 -16.27 10.30 8.56
C GLU A 207 -17.18 9.33 9.34
N ASP A 208 -18.22 8.82 8.70
CA ASP A 208 -19.17 7.87 9.29
C ASP A 208 -18.48 6.54 9.69
N LEU A 209 -17.51 6.08 8.90
CA LEU A 209 -16.71 4.91 9.23
C LEU A 209 -15.89 5.13 10.50
N LEU A 210 -15.24 6.28 10.65
CA LEU A 210 -14.50 6.62 11.86
C LEU A 210 -15.41 6.63 13.09
N ASP A 211 -16.59 7.22 12.98
CA ASP A 211 -17.58 7.24 14.06
C ASP A 211 -18.09 5.83 14.38
N GLN A 212 -18.32 5.00 13.35
CA GLN A 212 -18.72 3.61 13.52
C GLN A 212 -17.62 2.78 14.19
N LEU A 213 -16.36 2.97 13.83
CA LEU A 213 -15.23 2.27 14.45
C LEU A 213 -15.12 2.61 15.93
N ILE A 214 -15.19 3.89 16.29
CA ILE A 214 -15.11 4.36 17.68
C ILE A 214 -16.30 3.84 18.51
N ALA A 215 -17.49 3.79 17.93
CA ALA A 215 -18.68 3.30 18.61
C ALA A 215 -18.67 1.77 18.85
N VAL A 216 -18.10 1.01 17.92
CA VAL A 216 -18.14 -0.46 17.95
C VAL A 216 -16.91 -1.06 18.62
N TYR A 217 -15.74 -0.44 18.46
CA TYR A 217 -14.47 -0.98 18.94
C TYR A 217 -13.86 -0.08 20.02
N PRO A 218 -14.04 -0.42 21.31
CA PRO A 218 -13.46 0.36 22.40
C PRO A 218 -11.92 0.35 22.42
N GLN A 219 -11.30 -0.52 21.64
CA GLN A 219 -9.84 -0.61 21.46
C GLN A 219 -9.27 0.48 20.55
N VAL A 220 -10.10 1.25 19.84
CA VAL A 220 -9.62 2.31 18.95
C VAL A 220 -8.92 3.41 19.75
N ASP A 221 -7.62 3.57 19.52
CA ASP A 221 -6.88 4.75 19.97
C ASP A 221 -7.11 5.89 18.99
N GLN A 222 -7.97 6.81 19.36
CA GLN A 222 -8.34 7.94 18.51
C GLN A 222 -7.16 8.90 18.26
N GLY A 223 -6.14 8.88 19.10
CA GLY A 223 -4.91 9.65 18.91
C GLY A 223 -3.92 9.01 17.93
N ARG A 224 -4.17 7.76 17.49
CA ARG A 224 -3.30 7.01 16.59
C ARG A 224 -4.10 6.36 15.45
N ILE A 225 -4.87 7.18 14.74
CA ILE A 225 -5.57 6.74 13.51
C ILE A 225 -4.79 7.24 12.30
N TYR A 226 -4.44 6.34 11.41
CA TYR A 226 -3.66 6.59 10.21
C TYR A 226 -4.44 6.18 8.96
N CYS A 227 -4.19 6.89 7.86
CA CYS A 227 -4.81 6.64 6.57
C CYS A 227 -3.75 6.32 5.53
N THR A 228 -3.95 5.25 4.76
CA THR A 228 -3.09 4.90 3.63
C THR A 228 -3.91 4.35 2.48
N GLY A 229 -3.29 4.27 1.30
CA GLY A 229 -3.90 3.65 0.14
C GLY A 229 -2.94 3.55 -1.04
N HIS A 230 -3.32 2.71 -2.01
CA HIS A 230 -2.57 2.48 -3.23
C HIS A 230 -3.41 2.85 -4.45
N SER A 231 -2.76 3.44 -5.48
CA SER A 231 -3.44 3.78 -6.75
C SER A 231 -4.63 4.73 -6.50
N MET A 232 -5.85 4.37 -6.85
CA MET A 232 -7.03 5.17 -6.54
C MET A 232 -7.27 5.31 -5.02
N GLY A 233 -6.85 4.33 -4.20
CA GLY A 233 -6.80 4.47 -2.74
C GLY A 233 -5.78 5.51 -2.26
N CYS A 234 -4.67 5.67 -2.99
CA CYS A 234 -3.73 6.76 -2.75
C CYS A 234 -4.37 8.13 -3.07
N MET A 235 -5.10 8.22 -4.20
CA MET A 235 -5.87 9.43 -4.55
C MET A 235 -6.91 9.75 -3.48
N MET A 236 -7.59 8.72 -2.94
CA MET A 236 -8.52 8.86 -1.82
C MET A 236 -7.81 9.37 -0.56
N THR A 237 -6.62 8.86 -0.25
CA THR A 237 -5.81 9.36 0.87
C THR A 237 -5.45 10.84 0.71
N HIS A 238 -5.03 11.27 -0.47
CA HIS A 238 -4.79 12.69 -0.76
C HIS A 238 -6.06 13.53 -0.60
N TYR A 239 -7.18 13.01 -1.09
CA TYR A 239 -8.46 13.68 -1.03
C TYR A 239 -8.92 13.87 0.42
N LEU A 240 -8.92 12.82 1.22
CA LEU A 240 -9.23 12.89 2.66
C LEU A 240 -8.27 13.83 3.39
N GLY A 241 -6.99 13.79 3.03
CA GLY A 241 -5.98 14.68 3.60
C GLY A 241 -6.22 16.15 3.31
N SER A 242 -6.83 16.49 2.16
CA SER A 242 -7.19 17.86 1.82
C SER A 242 -8.55 18.30 2.39
N ALA A 243 -9.39 17.36 2.83
CA ALA A 243 -10.72 17.63 3.38
C ALA A 243 -10.67 17.90 4.90
N GLU A 244 -11.80 18.38 5.43
CA GLU A 244 -11.96 18.66 6.88
C GLU A 244 -11.72 17.40 7.72
N VAL A 245 -12.16 16.22 7.27
CA VAL A 245 -11.98 14.95 7.98
C VAL A 245 -10.52 14.64 8.33
N SER A 246 -9.57 15.31 7.67
CA SER A 246 -8.13 15.16 7.94
C SER A 246 -7.76 15.43 9.40
N HIS A 247 -8.57 16.21 10.14
CA HIS A 247 -8.36 16.48 11.56
C HIS A 247 -8.44 15.20 12.43
N ARG A 248 -9.05 14.13 11.93
CA ARG A 248 -9.23 12.84 12.62
C ARG A 248 -8.00 11.91 12.50
N PHE A 249 -7.08 12.21 11.58
CA PHE A 249 -5.92 11.36 11.34
C PHE A 249 -4.64 11.94 11.97
N ALA A 250 -3.86 11.10 12.63
CA ALA A 250 -2.56 11.49 13.18
C ALA A 250 -1.55 11.77 12.04
N ALA A 251 -1.49 10.87 11.04
CA ALA A 251 -0.66 11.01 9.86
C ALA A 251 -1.27 10.25 8.66
N MET A 252 -0.75 10.53 7.47
CA MET A 252 -1.16 9.88 6.23
C MET A 252 0.02 9.32 5.46
N GLY A 253 -0.26 8.25 4.67
CA GLY A 253 0.70 7.64 3.77
C GLY A 253 0.03 7.27 2.44
N ALA A 254 0.61 7.69 1.32
CA ALA A 254 0.04 7.49 0.00
C ALA A 254 1.01 6.79 -0.93
N THR A 255 0.59 5.70 -1.58
CA THR A 255 1.47 4.89 -2.43
C THR A 255 0.99 4.81 -3.87
N SER A 256 1.82 5.28 -4.80
CA SER A 256 1.64 5.13 -6.26
C SER A 256 0.29 5.68 -6.78
N GLY A 257 0.01 6.92 -6.48
CA GLY A 257 -1.14 7.64 -7.03
C GLY A 257 -0.96 9.15 -6.86
N PRO A 258 -1.36 9.95 -7.85
CA PRO A 258 -1.30 11.40 -7.78
C PRO A 258 -2.54 11.98 -7.09
N LEU A 259 -2.55 13.29 -6.97
CA LEU A 259 -3.74 14.04 -6.59
C LEU A 259 -4.64 14.23 -7.81
N MET A 260 -5.83 13.62 -7.79
CA MET A 260 -6.84 13.80 -8.85
C MET A 260 -7.81 14.93 -8.53
N ALA A 261 -8.20 15.04 -7.27
CA ALA A 261 -9.05 16.09 -6.77
C ALA A 261 -8.62 16.49 -5.36
N ARG A 262 -8.88 17.72 -4.97
CA ARG A 262 -8.63 18.21 -3.63
C ARG A 262 -9.82 18.98 -3.11
N GLU A 263 -10.03 18.89 -1.81
CA GLU A 263 -10.82 19.85 -1.06
C GLU A 263 -9.87 20.94 -0.52
N GLU A 264 -10.39 22.14 -0.44
CA GLU A 264 -9.64 23.24 0.19
C GLU A 264 -10.25 23.60 1.55
N THR A 265 -10.96 22.63 2.16
CA THR A 265 -11.67 22.83 3.42
C THR A 265 -10.80 22.48 4.64
N GLY A 266 -9.87 21.55 4.49
CA GLY A 266 -8.97 21.19 5.58
C GLY A 266 -7.91 22.25 5.80
N SER A 267 -7.81 22.78 7.01
CA SER A 267 -6.84 23.80 7.41
C SER A 267 -5.72 23.26 8.31
N GLN A 268 -5.80 21.99 8.69
CA GLN A 268 -4.87 21.38 9.64
C GLN A 268 -3.57 20.97 8.96
N THR A 269 -2.45 21.12 9.66
CA THR A 269 -1.18 20.47 9.30
C THR A 269 -1.31 18.96 9.50
N VAL A 270 -1.11 18.17 8.46
CA VAL A 270 -1.16 16.70 8.52
C VAL A 270 0.13 16.13 7.94
N PRO A 271 0.96 15.47 8.76
CA PRO A 271 2.16 14.81 8.26
C PRO A 271 1.83 13.78 7.18
N MET A 272 2.55 13.84 6.05
CA MET A 272 2.28 13.00 4.88
C MET A 272 3.55 12.35 4.33
N PHE A 273 3.52 11.04 4.15
CA PHE A 273 4.54 10.30 3.42
C PHE A 273 3.97 9.78 2.10
N MET A 274 4.52 10.25 0.99
CA MET A 274 4.11 9.87 -0.35
C MET A 274 5.19 9.05 -1.05
N THR A 275 4.84 7.90 -1.64
CA THR A 275 5.75 7.14 -2.49
C THR A 275 5.25 7.07 -3.93
N MET A 276 6.19 7.09 -4.90
CA MET A 276 5.91 6.91 -6.33
C MET A 276 6.80 5.83 -6.93
N ALA A 277 6.27 5.08 -7.89
CA ALA A 277 7.03 4.05 -8.58
C ALA A 277 7.81 4.64 -9.77
N GLN A 278 9.02 4.13 -10.01
CA GLN A 278 9.85 4.58 -11.15
C GLN A 278 9.19 4.28 -12.51
N TYR A 279 8.47 3.17 -12.60
CA TYR A 279 7.84 2.71 -13.85
C TYR A 279 6.33 2.85 -13.82
N ASP A 280 5.82 3.78 -13.01
CA ASP A 280 4.41 4.11 -12.96
C ASP A 280 3.98 4.88 -14.23
N MET A 281 2.67 4.97 -14.43
CA MET A 281 2.10 5.80 -15.50
C MET A 281 2.20 7.31 -15.21
N TRP A 282 2.44 7.68 -13.96
CA TRP A 282 2.67 9.06 -13.53
C TRP A 282 4.16 9.32 -13.30
N SER A 283 4.60 10.54 -13.60
CA SER A 283 5.99 10.90 -13.38
C SER A 283 6.33 10.90 -11.89
N TYR A 284 7.49 10.35 -11.55
CA TYR A 284 8.10 10.44 -10.22
C TYR A 284 9.07 11.65 -10.08
N ASP A 285 9.40 12.31 -11.19
CA ASP A 285 10.44 13.35 -11.23
C ASP A 285 9.91 14.70 -10.71
N LEU A 286 10.37 15.10 -9.54
CA LEU A 286 10.01 16.37 -8.92
C LEU A 286 10.56 17.61 -9.66
N ASN A 287 11.46 17.44 -10.63
CA ASN A 287 11.96 18.55 -11.45
C ASN A 287 11.03 18.87 -12.64
N GLN A 288 10.10 17.96 -12.98
CA GLN A 288 9.07 18.24 -13.97
C GLN A 288 7.99 19.12 -13.33
N ASP A 289 7.61 20.20 -14.01
CA ASP A 289 6.50 21.04 -13.58
C ASP A 289 5.17 20.56 -14.16
N ASP A 290 4.07 20.91 -13.51
CA ASP A 290 2.70 20.66 -13.96
C ASP A 290 2.34 19.17 -14.15
N THR A 291 3.04 18.24 -13.51
CA THR A 291 2.60 16.85 -13.43
C THR A 291 1.60 16.68 -12.29
N MET A 292 0.73 15.67 -12.38
CA MET A 292 -0.21 15.36 -11.29
C MET A 292 0.53 15.02 -9.98
N THR A 293 1.70 14.39 -10.07
CA THR A 293 2.55 14.10 -8.90
C THR A 293 3.10 15.37 -8.27
N THR A 294 3.63 16.30 -9.09
CA THR A 294 4.17 17.56 -8.55
C THR A 294 3.08 18.46 -8.00
N GLN A 295 1.87 18.43 -8.56
CA GLN A 295 0.71 19.12 -7.99
C GLN A 295 0.33 18.55 -6.61
N ALA A 296 0.43 17.24 -6.41
CA ALA A 296 0.22 16.62 -5.10
C ALA A 296 1.29 17.09 -4.09
N VAL A 297 2.55 17.04 -4.49
CA VAL A 297 3.67 17.48 -3.63
C VAL A 297 3.52 18.97 -3.29
N ASP A 298 3.27 19.83 -4.27
CA ASP A 298 3.08 21.26 -4.07
C ASP A 298 1.92 21.55 -3.11
N MET A 299 0.81 20.84 -3.24
CA MET A 299 -0.31 20.95 -2.30
C MET A 299 0.09 20.63 -0.87
N TRP A 300 0.84 19.53 -0.65
CA TRP A 300 1.27 19.15 0.70
C TRP A 300 2.30 20.09 1.29
N LEU A 301 3.23 20.62 0.47
CA LEU A 301 4.20 21.61 0.93
C LEU A 301 3.51 22.90 1.40
N VAL A 302 2.55 23.39 0.62
CA VAL A 302 1.79 24.61 0.98
C VAL A 302 0.92 24.34 2.22
N ARG A 303 0.19 23.22 2.24
CA ARG A 303 -0.69 22.88 3.33
C ARG A 303 0.02 22.75 4.68
N ASN A 304 1.19 22.14 4.66
CA ASN A 304 1.99 21.94 5.87
C ASN A 304 2.91 23.13 6.23
N GLY A 305 2.75 24.24 5.51
CA GLY A 305 3.54 25.46 5.78
C GLY A 305 5.03 25.33 5.44
N LEU A 306 5.40 24.36 4.59
CA LEU A 306 6.78 24.06 4.20
C LEU A 306 7.23 24.90 2.99
N ALA A 307 6.29 25.49 2.27
CA ALA A 307 6.52 26.45 1.20
C ALA A 307 5.32 27.40 1.04
N ASP A 308 5.59 28.63 0.62
CA ASP A 308 4.52 29.54 0.21
C ASP A 308 3.97 29.17 -1.17
N ALA A 309 2.70 29.38 -1.40
CA ALA A 309 2.07 29.13 -2.70
C ALA A 309 2.72 29.91 -3.87
N SER A 310 3.36 31.06 -3.59
CA SER A 310 4.05 31.89 -4.59
C SER A 310 5.42 31.34 -5.01
N ASN A 311 6.04 30.48 -4.22
CA ASN A 311 7.36 29.92 -4.45
C ASN A 311 7.40 28.38 -4.30
N VAL A 312 6.26 27.73 -4.30
CA VAL A 312 6.15 26.28 -4.01
C VAL A 312 6.99 25.42 -4.98
N VAL A 313 7.08 25.82 -6.25
CA VAL A 313 7.91 25.11 -7.25
C VAL A 313 9.38 25.09 -6.86
N GLU A 314 9.91 26.21 -6.37
CA GLU A 314 11.27 26.27 -5.84
C GLU A 314 11.40 25.46 -4.56
N GLY A 315 10.44 25.59 -3.64
CA GLY A 315 10.37 24.81 -2.40
C GLY A 315 10.35 23.30 -2.66
N ARG A 316 9.64 22.85 -3.70
CA ARG A 316 9.64 21.44 -4.13
C ARG A 316 11.01 20.98 -4.66
N LYS A 317 11.67 21.83 -5.48
CA LYS A 317 12.92 21.46 -6.16
C LYS A 317 14.15 21.52 -5.26
N THR A 318 14.19 22.48 -4.34
CA THR A 318 15.40 22.80 -3.57
C THR A 318 15.18 22.89 -2.06
N GLY A 319 13.92 22.86 -1.61
CA GLY A 319 13.56 23.10 -0.21
C GLY A 319 13.55 21.85 0.67
N ALA A 320 13.84 20.66 0.14
CA ALA A 320 14.00 19.48 0.98
C ALA A 320 15.18 19.69 1.94
N THR A 321 14.93 19.50 3.24
CA THR A 321 15.95 19.63 4.30
C THR A 321 16.94 18.48 4.26
N GLU A 322 16.46 17.29 3.84
CA GLU A 322 17.29 16.10 3.69
C GLU A 322 16.93 15.35 2.41
N THR A 323 17.96 14.78 1.76
CA THR A 323 17.80 13.82 0.67
C THR A 323 18.77 12.65 0.87
N TYR A 324 18.23 11.42 0.78
CA TYR A 324 19.03 10.20 0.96
C TYR A 324 18.46 9.02 0.19
N VAL A 325 19.28 8.00 -0.02
CA VAL A 325 18.89 6.76 -0.68
C VAL A 325 19.02 5.61 0.30
N GLU A 326 17.91 4.93 0.55
CA GLU A 326 17.88 3.74 1.37
C GLU A 326 17.31 2.56 0.56
N GLY A 327 18.14 1.56 0.31
CA GLY A 327 17.77 0.45 -0.54
C GLY A 327 17.36 0.90 -1.93
N ARG A 328 16.07 0.85 -2.24
CA ARG A 328 15.49 1.29 -3.51
C ARG A 328 14.69 2.60 -3.40
N TYR A 329 14.61 3.16 -2.19
CA TYR A 329 13.87 4.39 -1.91
C TYR A 329 14.79 5.59 -2.04
N ASN A 330 14.42 6.54 -2.90
CA ASN A 330 15.11 7.81 -3.06
C ASN A 330 14.27 8.87 -2.38
N ASN A 331 14.68 9.23 -1.18
CA ASN A 331 13.91 10.05 -0.25
C ASN A 331 14.24 11.53 -0.38
N SER A 332 13.22 12.35 -0.22
CA SER A 332 13.31 13.79 0.02
C SER A 332 12.39 14.13 1.20
N VAL A 333 12.90 14.83 2.20
CA VAL A 333 12.20 15.16 3.44
C VAL A 333 12.13 16.67 3.58
N TRP A 334 10.97 17.18 3.95
CA TRP A 334 10.75 18.59 4.30
C TRP A 334 10.34 18.68 5.76
N GLU A 335 11.08 19.47 6.50
CA GLU A 335 10.89 19.70 7.93
C GLU A 335 10.40 21.12 8.19
N ASN A 336 9.69 21.31 9.29
CA ASN A 336 9.34 22.62 9.79
C ASN A 336 10.56 23.30 10.46
N GLU A 337 10.38 24.51 11.00
CA GLU A 337 11.45 25.28 11.67
C GLU A 337 12.04 24.59 12.90
N ASP A 338 11.30 23.66 13.51
CA ASP A 338 11.73 22.86 14.66
C ASP A 338 12.46 21.55 14.28
N GLY A 339 12.68 21.33 12.98
CA GLY A 339 13.32 20.11 12.47
C GLY A 339 12.42 18.88 12.50
N ILE A 340 11.10 19.07 12.51
CA ILE A 340 10.12 17.98 12.49
C ILE A 340 9.72 17.69 11.04
N PRO A 341 9.82 16.43 10.56
CA PRO A 341 9.41 16.07 9.21
C PRO A 341 7.88 16.11 9.09
N LEU A 342 7.38 16.97 8.19
CA LEU A 342 5.97 17.10 7.90
C LEU A 342 5.58 16.57 6.53
N PHE A 343 6.52 16.45 5.62
CA PHE A 343 6.32 15.83 4.33
C PHE A 343 7.55 15.02 3.93
N ARG A 344 7.30 13.77 3.53
CA ARG A 344 8.34 12.90 2.95
C ARG A 344 7.85 12.40 1.60
N TYR A 345 8.70 12.51 0.61
CA TYR A 345 8.50 11.94 -0.72
C TYR A 345 9.58 10.91 -1.01
N ALA A 346 9.21 9.75 -1.52
CA ALA A 346 10.17 8.76 -1.97
C ALA A 346 9.76 8.21 -3.34
N TRP A 347 10.65 8.27 -4.33
CA TRP A 347 10.45 7.46 -5.51
C TRP A 347 11.23 6.15 -5.41
N VAL A 348 10.65 5.05 -5.92
CA VAL A 348 11.12 3.70 -5.66
C VAL A 348 11.71 3.10 -6.93
N THR A 349 13.04 2.90 -6.93
CA THR A 349 13.78 2.34 -8.07
C THR A 349 13.29 0.95 -8.43
N GLY A 350 12.99 0.74 -9.72
CA GLY A 350 12.59 -0.56 -10.26
C GLY A 350 11.22 -1.04 -9.79
N LYS A 351 10.37 -0.14 -9.31
CA LYS A 351 8.99 -0.43 -8.94
C LYS A 351 8.05 -0.11 -10.10
N ASP A 352 7.13 -1.00 -10.38
CA ASP A 352 5.94 -0.80 -11.21
C ASP A 352 4.76 -0.30 -10.37
N HIS A 353 3.59 -0.18 -10.99
CA HIS A 353 2.33 0.22 -10.32
C HIS A 353 1.79 -0.87 -9.40
N VAL A 354 2.45 -1.08 -8.26
CA VAL A 354 2.08 -2.07 -7.23
C VAL A 354 2.26 -1.50 -5.83
N ASN A 355 1.50 -1.98 -4.86
CA ASN A 355 1.82 -1.80 -3.44
C ASN A 355 2.85 -2.86 -3.03
N LEU A 356 3.92 -2.45 -2.38
CA LEU A 356 4.92 -3.35 -1.85
C LEU A 356 4.74 -3.51 -0.33
N PRO A 357 4.71 -4.74 0.22
CA PRO A 357 4.68 -4.91 1.67
C PRO A 357 5.80 -4.17 2.41
N ALA A 358 6.98 -4.05 1.78
CA ALA A 358 8.09 -3.28 2.35
C ALA A 358 7.80 -1.77 2.46
N GLU A 359 6.91 -1.21 1.63
CA GLU A 359 6.46 0.18 1.79
C GLU A 359 5.55 0.32 3.01
N ASN A 360 4.71 -0.68 3.27
CA ASN A 360 3.83 -0.68 4.42
C ASN A 360 4.64 -0.76 5.73
N GLN A 361 5.70 -1.60 5.75
CA GLN A 361 6.63 -1.65 6.86
C GLN A 361 7.34 -0.31 7.07
N LEU A 362 7.83 0.30 5.98
CA LEU A 362 8.49 1.61 6.03
C LEU A 362 7.54 2.71 6.53
N LEU A 363 6.28 2.70 6.05
CA LEU A 363 5.23 3.61 6.52
C LEU A 363 4.98 3.47 8.02
N TRP A 364 4.97 2.23 8.54
CA TRP A 364 4.79 2.01 9.96
C TRP A 364 6.01 2.43 10.76
N ASP A 365 7.17 1.87 10.48
CA ASP A 365 8.38 2.02 11.29
C ASP A 365 8.89 3.46 11.36
N GLU A 366 8.86 4.16 10.21
CA GLU A 366 9.50 5.46 10.08
C GLU A 366 8.51 6.63 10.02
N TRP A 367 7.20 6.37 9.97
CA TRP A 367 6.23 7.43 9.84
C TRP A 367 5.07 7.29 10.83
N PHE A 368 4.20 6.32 10.69
CA PHE A 368 2.98 6.23 11.49
C PHE A 368 3.28 6.05 12.98
N SER A 369 4.15 5.11 13.34
CA SER A 369 4.50 4.86 14.75
C SER A 369 5.14 6.05 15.46
N GLN A 370 5.65 7.03 14.70
CA GLN A 370 6.33 8.22 15.23
C GLN A 370 5.38 9.37 15.53
N ILE A 371 4.12 9.32 15.04
CA ILE A 371 3.22 10.48 15.04
C ILE A 371 1.95 10.15 15.83
N THR A 372 1.55 11.07 16.69
CA THR A 372 0.30 11.00 17.47
C THR A 372 -0.52 12.27 17.32
N LEU A 373 -1.80 12.18 17.64
CA LEU A 373 -2.75 13.29 17.65
C LEU A 373 -3.37 13.42 19.06
N ASP A 374 -3.28 14.57 19.65
CA ASP A 374 -4.09 14.92 20.81
C ASP A 374 -5.49 15.29 20.33
N THR A 375 -6.46 14.44 20.62
CA THR A 375 -7.84 14.58 20.15
C THR A 375 -8.63 15.71 20.86
N GLU A 376 -8.14 16.20 21.98
CA GLU A 376 -8.77 17.32 22.70
C GLU A 376 -8.33 18.67 22.15
N THR A 377 -7.05 18.78 21.81
CA THR A 377 -6.44 20.03 21.31
C THR A 377 -6.31 20.07 19.79
N GLY A 378 -6.36 18.94 19.11
CA GLY A 378 -6.08 18.80 17.68
C GLY A 378 -4.58 18.90 17.33
N VAL A 379 -3.70 18.99 18.33
CA VAL A 379 -2.25 19.12 18.12
C VAL A 379 -1.65 17.75 17.84
N ARG A 380 -0.86 17.66 16.78
CA ARG A 380 -0.06 16.47 16.47
C ARG A 380 1.30 16.55 17.14
N ALA A 381 1.89 15.40 17.39
CA ALA A 381 3.25 15.30 17.91
C ALA A 381 4.06 14.26 17.12
N TYR A 382 5.31 14.57 16.85
CA TYR A 382 6.30 13.67 16.27
C TYR A 382 7.29 13.26 17.37
N GLN A 383 7.36 11.96 17.69
CA GLN A 383 8.19 11.44 18.77
C GLN A 383 7.98 12.17 20.12
N GLY A 384 6.73 12.59 20.38
CA GLY A 384 6.35 13.34 21.57
C GLY A 384 6.59 14.84 21.53
N GLN A 385 7.23 15.38 20.48
CA GLN A 385 7.39 16.81 20.26
C GLN A 385 6.19 17.37 19.49
N ALA A 386 5.51 18.35 20.05
CA ALA A 386 4.33 18.96 19.41
C ALA A 386 4.71 19.59 18.06
N ILE A 387 3.87 19.37 17.07
CA ILE A 387 3.93 20.00 15.76
C ILE A 387 3.21 21.35 15.88
N GLY A 388 3.97 22.43 15.76
CA GLY A 388 3.49 23.81 15.87
C GLY A 388 2.78 24.31 14.60
#